data_451cbeddc921eb68b4791dbc76cee10c
#
_entry.id   451cbeddc921eb68b4791dbc76cee10c
#
_cell.length_a   1.000
_cell.length_b   1.000
_cell.length_c   1.000
_cell.angle_alpha   90.00
_cell.angle_beta   90.00
_cell.angle_gamma   90.00
#
_symmetry.space_group_name_H-M   'P 1'
#
loop_
_entity.id
_entity.type
_entity.pdbx_description
1 polymer ?
#
loop_
_entity_poly.entity_id
_entity_poly.type
_entity_poly.pdbx_seq_one_letter_code
_entity_poly.pdbx_strand_id
1 'polypeptide(L)'
;TLTLECDSDGDFTIVGNSLIAAWLGSATATDACSGAGVTNNYNPLGYSNGCGATGMQTVTFTATDSCGNTSTCQAVIEILDTIDPTLTCPADTLTLECDADGDFTVLGNQLIAAWLGSATATDACSGAGVTNNYNPLGYSNGCGATGMQTVTFTATDSCGNTSTCQAVIEILDTVDPTITCPADTLTLECDADGNFS
;
A
#
# COMPACT_ATOMS: atom_id res chain seq x y z
N THR A 1 -12.36 -16.81 -24.03
CA THR A 1 -12.19 -16.05 -22.79
C THR A 1 -12.28 -14.58 -23.09
N LEU A 2 -13.00 -13.82 -22.28
CA LEU A 2 -12.95 -12.37 -22.20
C LEU A 2 -12.12 -12.03 -20.97
N THR A 3 -11.02 -11.31 -21.14
CA THR A 3 -10.19 -10.84 -20.03
C THR A 3 -10.31 -9.32 -19.92
N LEU A 4 -10.60 -8.82 -18.75
CA LEU A 4 -10.79 -7.40 -18.44
C LEU A 4 -9.92 -7.02 -17.23
N GLU A 5 -9.48 -5.79 -17.23
CA GLU A 5 -8.88 -5.16 -16.05
C GLU A 5 -10.00 -4.65 -15.14
N CYS A 6 -9.84 -4.81 -13.85
CA CYS A 6 -10.71 -4.23 -12.85
C CYS A 6 -10.61 -2.70 -12.91
N ASP A 7 -11.72 -2.01 -12.80
CA ASP A 7 -11.75 -0.56 -12.80
C ASP A 7 -12.36 0.02 -11.51
N SER A 8 -12.19 1.33 -11.34
CA SER A 8 -12.55 2.03 -10.12
C SER A 8 -14.05 2.10 -9.82
N ASP A 9 -14.91 1.77 -10.77
CA ASP A 9 -16.35 1.76 -10.55
C ASP A 9 -16.86 0.39 -10.10
N GLY A 10 -16.04 -0.67 -10.22
CA GLY A 10 -16.37 -2.02 -9.76
C GLY A 10 -17.64 -2.59 -10.39
N ASP A 11 -18.13 -1.97 -11.47
CA ASP A 11 -19.41 -2.31 -12.08
C ASP A 11 -19.24 -3.33 -13.21
N PHE A 12 -19.33 -4.61 -12.87
CA PHE A 12 -19.33 -5.73 -13.82
C PHE A 12 -20.73 -6.14 -14.24
N THR A 13 -21.74 -5.29 -14.10
CA THR A 13 -23.08 -5.56 -14.57
C THR A 13 -23.20 -5.43 -16.09
N ILE A 14 -24.19 -6.10 -16.69
CA ILE A 14 -24.45 -5.99 -18.15
C ILE A 14 -24.73 -4.55 -18.55
N VAL A 15 -25.35 -3.77 -17.68
CA VAL A 15 -25.74 -2.36 -17.93
C VAL A 15 -24.54 -1.44 -17.80
N GLY A 16 -23.67 -1.67 -16.81
CA GLY A 16 -22.52 -0.81 -16.53
C GLY A 16 -21.28 -1.12 -17.38
N ASN A 17 -21.12 -2.39 -17.80
CA ASN A 17 -19.95 -2.81 -18.59
C ASN A 17 -20.31 -3.18 -20.03
N SER A 18 -20.09 -2.25 -20.96
CA SER A 18 -20.39 -2.46 -22.38
C SER A 18 -19.60 -3.60 -23.04
N LEU A 19 -18.40 -3.92 -22.55
CA LEU A 19 -17.58 -5.01 -23.09
C LEU A 19 -18.17 -6.36 -22.73
N ILE A 20 -18.63 -6.54 -21.50
CA ILE A 20 -19.34 -7.76 -21.06
C ILE A 20 -20.62 -7.91 -21.84
N ALA A 21 -21.43 -6.83 -21.97
CA ALA A 21 -22.68 -6.85 -22.70
C ALA A 21 -22.45 -7.23 -24.19
N ALA A 22 -21.45 -6.64 -24.85
CA ALA A 22 -21.09 -6.98 -26.22
C ALA A 22 -20.62 -8.43 -26.37
N TRP A 23 -19.84 -8.92 -25.42
CA TRP A 23 -19.36 -10.31 -25.42
C TRP A 23 -20.50 -11.31 -25.21
N LEU A 24 -21.39 -11.06 -24.26
CA LEU A 24 -22.57 -11.89 -24.04
C LEU A 24 -23.50 -11.90 -25.26
N GLY A 25 -23.65 -10.76 -25.94
CA GLY A 25 -24.45 -10.61 -27.14
C GLY A 25 -23.80 -11.18 -28.43
N SER A 26 -22.53 -11.57 -28.38
CA SER A 26 -21.83 -12.15 -29.52
C SER A 26 -22.15 -13.63 -29.78
N ALA A 27 -22.78 -14.31 -28.79
CA ALA A 27 -23.18 -15.70 -28.97
C ALA A 27 -24.33 -15.81 -29.97
N THR A 28 -24.16 -16.66 -30.99
CA THR A 28 -25.17 -16.91 -32.03
C THR A 28 -25.53 -18.39 -32.11
N ALA A 29 -26.74 -18.63 -32.50
CA ALA A 29 -27.21 -20.00 -32.79
C ALA A 29 -27.93 -20.03 -34.12
N THR A 30 -27.81 -21.15 -34.83
CA THR A 30 -28.53 -21.43 -36.09
C THR A 30 -29.13 -22.83 -36.00
N ASP A 31 -30.30 -22.97 -36.55
CA ASP A 31 -30.98 -24.27 -36.75
C ASP A 31 -31.46 -24.39 -38.19
N ALA A 32 -31.45 -25.60 -38.71
CA ALA A 32 -31.76 -25.84 -40.15
C ALA A 32 -33.26 -25.78 -40.45
N CYS A 33 -34.10 -26.03 -39.43
CA CYS A 33 -35.56 -26.17 -39.61
C CYS A 33 -36.36 -25.06 -38.94
N SER A 34 -35.73 -24.33 -37.99
CA SER A 34 -36.42 -23.31 -37.20
C SER A 34 -35.44 -22.26 -36.71
N GLY A 35 -35.92 -21.12 -36.26
CA GLY A 35 -35.05 -20.11 -35.60
C GLY A 35 -34.60 -20.59 -34.22
N ALA A 36 -33.37 -20.23 -33.82
CA ALA A 36 -32.84 -20.54 -32.49
C ALA A 36 -32.55 -19.24 -31.73
N GLY A 37 -32.93 -19.20 -30.44
CA GLY A 37 -32.61 -18.14 -29.50
C GLY A 37 -31.45 -18.56 -28.57
N VAL A 38 -30.65 -17.57 -28.11
CA VAL A 38 -29.56 -17.83 -27.15
C VAL A 38 -29.87 -17.14 -25.83
N THR A 39 -29.68 -17.87 -24.74
CA THR A 39 -29.68 -17.36 -23.36
C THR A 39 -28.35 -17.68 -22.68
N ASN A 40 -28.04 -17.03 -21.56
CA ASN A 40 -26.85 -17.31 -20.77
C ASN A 40 -27.14 -17.23 -19.27
N ASN A 41 -26.23 -17.78 -18.45
CA ASN A 41 -26.31 -17.77 -16.99
C ASN A 41 -25.33 -16.79 -16.34
N TYR A 42 -24.89 -15.76 -17.04
CA TYR A 42 -24.01 -14.74 -16.47
C TYR A 42 -24.61 -14.15 -15.18
N ASN A 43 -23.76 -14.04 -14.16
CA ASN A 43 -24.10 -13.43 -12.88
C ASN A 43 -23.00 -12.42 -12.49
N PRO A 44 -23.30 -11.11 -12.38
CA PRO A 44 -22.28 -10.09 -12.05
C PRO A 44 -21.60 -10.30 -10.68
N LEU A 45 -22.20 -11.09 -9.77
CA LEU A 45 -21.65 -11.45 -8.47
C LEU A 45 -21.04 -12.86 -8.44
N GLY A 46 -20.93 -13.52 -9.57
CA GLY A 46 -20.56 -14.93 -9.68
C GLY A 46 -19.06 -15.19 -9.93
N TYR A 47 -18.18 -14.23 -9.69
CA TYR A 47 -16.75 -14.41 -9.86
C TYR A 47 -16.12 -15.15 -8.69
N SER A 48 -15.12 -15.97 -8.96
CA SER A 48 -14.40 -16.78 -7.98
C SER A 48 -12.91 -16.87 -8.30
N ASN A 49 -12.12 -17.25 -7.30
CA ASN A 49 -10.65 -17.42 -7.39
C ASN A 49 -9.88 -16.12 -7.71
N GLY A 50 -10.44 -14.97 -7.36
CA GLY A 50 -9.80 -13.68 -7.51
C GLY A 50 -9.37 -13.08 -6.17
N CYS A 51 -8.74 -11.92 -6.24
CA CYS A 51 -8.38 -11.04 -5.14
C CYS A 51 -9.24 -9.77 -5.24
N GLY A 52 -9.75 -9.27 -4.12
CA GLY A 52 -10.62 -8.09 -4.15
C GLY A 52 -11.85 -8.28 -5.04
N ALA A 53 -12.07 -7.37 -5.99
CA ALA A 53 -13.18 -7.41 -6.95
C ALA A 53 -12.85 -8.17 -8.24
N THR A 54 -11.87 -9.05 -8.24
CA THR A 54 -11.40 -9.82 -9.41
C THR A 54 -11.86 -11.28 -9.38
N GLY A 55 -11.51 -12.05 -10.40
CA GLY A 55 -11.77 -13.47 -10.48
C GLY A 55 -12.29 -13.95 -11.82
N MET A 56 -12.73 -15.19 -11.86
CA MET A 56 -13.22 -15.84 -13.06
C MET A 56 -14.67 -16.31 -12.91
N GLN A 57 -15.40 -16.27 -14.00
CA GLN A 57 -16.71 -16.91 -14.12
C GLN A 57 -16.82 -17.71 -15.43
N THR A 58 -17.24 -18.97 -15.34
CA THR A 58 -17.63 -19.75 -16.50
C THR A 58 -19.09 -19.47 -16.83
N VAL A 59 -19.34 -18.90 -17.99
CA VAL A 59 -20.68 -18.62 -18.50
C VAL A 59 -21.11 -19.73 -19.44
N THR A 60 -22.27 -20.33 -19.18
CA THR A 60 -22.89 -21.28 -20.06
C THR A 60 -23.94 -20.59 -20.93
N PHE A 61 -23.77 -20.68 -22.23
CA PHE A 61 -24.73 -20.23 -23.23
C PHE A 61 -25.60 -21.42 -23.61
N THR A 62 -26.91 -21.22 -23.72
CA THR A 62 -27.88 -22.21 -24.13
C THR A 62 -28.63 -21.70 -25.36
N ALA A 63 -28.51 -22.44 -26.46
CA ALA A 63 -29.34 -22.24 -27.63
C ALA A 63 -30.59 -23.11 -27.51
N THR A 64 -31.76 -22.55 -27.85
CA THR A 64 -33.03 -23.26 -27.86
C THR A 64 -33.76 -22.94 -29.15
N ASP A 65 -34.21 -23.97 -29.87
CA ASP A 65 -35.03 -23.83 -31.07
C ASP A 65 -36.54 -23.72 -30.74
N SER A 66 -37.36 -23.48 -31.74
CA SER A 66 -38.82 -23.35 -31.55
C SER A 66 -39.52 -24.67 -31.19
N CYS A 67 -38.86 -25.80 -31.37
CA CYS A 67 -39.35 -27.12 -30.98
C CYS A 67 -38.92 -27.54 -29.56
N GLY A 68 -38.07 -26.71 -28.89
CA GLY A 68 -37.59 -26.99 -27.56
C GLY A 68 -36.28 -27.80 -27.50
N ASN A 69 -35.63 -28.10 -28.65
CA ASN A 69 -34.31 -28.73 -28.62
C ASN A 69 -33.27 -27.75 -28.17
N THR A 70 -32.27 -28.19 -27.39
CA THR A 70 -31.25 -27.34 -26.81
C THR A 70 -29.83 -27.81 -27.10
N SER A 71 -28.92 -26.86 -27.22
CA SER A 71 -27.49 -27.12 -27.19
C SER A 71 -26.80 -26.09 -26.32
N THR A 72 -25.64 -26.44 -25.76
CA THR A 72 -24.90 -25.56 -24.84
C THR A 72 -23.44 -25.44 -25.24
N CYS A 73 -22.86 -24.27 -24.95
CA CYS A 73 -21.40 -24.08 -24.94
C CYS A 73 -20.99 -23.23 -23.73
N GLN A 74 -19.70 -23.26 -23.41
CA GLN A 74 -19.18 -22.53 -22.28
C GLN A 74 -18.04 -21.61 -22.71
N ALA A 75 -17.97 -20.44 -22.07
CA ALA A 75 -16.88 -19.51 -22.22
C ALA A 75 -16.59 -18.82 -20.87
N VAL A 76 -15.42 -18.23 -20.73
CA VAL A 76 -14.94 -17.67 -19.46
C VAL A 76 -14.83 -16.16 -19.54
N ILE A 77 -15.30 -15.48 -18.53
CA ILE A 77 -14.92 -14.09 -18.22
C ILE A 77 -13.91 -14.15 -17.09
N GLU A 78 -12.85 -13.36 -17.22
CA GLU A 78 -11.78 -13.19 -16.24
C GLU A 78 -11.57 -11.71 -15.98
N ILE A 79 -11.65 -11.31 -14.72
CA ILE A 79 -11.36 -9.98 -14.25
C ILE A 79 -10.03 -10.03 -13.51
N LEU A 80 -9.08 -9.21 -13.92
CA LEU A 80 -7.74 -9.12 -13.33
C LEU A 80 -7.58 -7.76 -12.64
N ASP A 81 -6.61 -7.70 -11.76
CA ASP A 81 -6.08 -6.47 -11.20
C ASP A 81 -4.55 -6.53 -11.34
N THR A 82 -4.03 -5.73 -12.25
CA THR A 82 -2.60 -5.62 -12.54
C THR A 82 -2.08 -4.19 -12.27
N ILE A 83 -2.94 -3.34 -11.70
CA ILE A 83 -2.63 -1.94 -11.42
C ILE A 83 -2.01 -1.83 -10.03
N ASP A 84 -0.87 -1.15 -9.97
CA ASP A 84 -0.23 -0.88 -8.69
C ASP A 84 -1.05 0.12 -7.85
N PRO A 85 -1.14 -0.07 -6.51
CA PRO A 85 -1.82 0.86 -5.63
C PRO A 85 -1.18 2.24 -5.67
N THR A 86 -1.99 3.29 -5.57
CA THR A 86 -1.51 4.66 -5.44
C THR A 86 -1.06 4.89 -4.00
N LEU A 87 0.25 5.14 -3.80
CA LEU A 87 0.86 5.41 -2.51
C LEU A 87 1.17 6.90 -2.35
N THR A 88 0.72 7.47 -1.24
CA THR A 88 1.11 8.82 -0.79
C THR A 88 2.06 8.69 0.38
N CYS A 89 3.30 9.15 0.20
CA CYS A 89 4.31 9.22 1.25
C CYS A 89 3.96 10.29 2.30
N PRO A 90 4.51 10.18 3.53
CA PRO A 90 4.55 11.32 4.45
C PRO A 90 5.13 12.54 3.75
N ALA A 91 4.49 13.69 3.92
CA ALA A 91 5.01 14.96 3.43
C ALA A 91 6.23 15.36 4.28
N ASP A 92 7.29 15.82 3.62
CA ASP A 92 8.47 16.40 4.20
C ASP A 92 9.37 15.47 5.07
N THR A 93 10.60 15.93 5.29
CA THR A 93 11.50 15.33 6.27
C THR A 93 10.95 15.56 7.67
N LEU A 94 10.84 14.52 8.48
CA LEU A 94 10.59 14.67 9.91
C LEU A 94 11.91 15.02 10.60
N THR A 95 12.02 16.25 11.12
CA THR A 95 13.19 16.70 11.87
C THR A 95 12.87 16.74 13.35
N LEU A 96 13.67 16.09 14.17
CA LEU A 96 13.53 16.01 15.62
C LEU A 96 14.82 16.42 16.30
N GLU A 97 14.71 17.00 17.50
CA GLU A 97 15.83 17.23 18.38
C GLU A 97 16.13 15.97 19.19
N CYS A 98 17.40 15.66 19.40
CA CYS A 98 17.85 14.59 20.28
C CYS A 98 17.41 14.88 21.72
N ASP A 99 16.77 13.93 22.37
CA ASP A 99 16.39 14.05 23.78
C ASP A 99 17.33 13.24 24.69
N ALA A 100 17.19 13.49 26.01
CA ALA A 100 18.08 12.93 27.00
C ALA A 100 17.93 11.41 27.23
N ASP A 101 16.84 10.82 26.80
CA ASP A 101 16.57 9.39 26.97
C ASP A 101 16.91 8.55 25.72
N GLY A 102 17.14 9.23 24.57
CA GLY A 102 17.60 8.56 23.34
C GLY A 102 16.65 7.50 22.78
N ASP A 103 15.37 7.55 23.20
CA ASP A 103 14.37 6.57 22.76
C ASP A 103 13.65 7.02 21.49
N PHE A 104 14.12 6.54 20.37
CA PHE A 104 13.52 6.78 19.04
C PHE A 104 12.66 5.61 18.56
N THR A 105 12.15 4.76 19.46
CA THR A 105 11.24 3.69 19.08
C THR A 105 9.85 4.24 18.71
N VAL A 106 9.13 3.50 17.86
CA VAL A 106 7.76 3.87 17.48
C VAL A 106 6.84 3.97 18.70
N LEU A 107 7.06 3.15 19.73
CA LEU A 107 6.27 3.13 20.96
C LEU A 107 6.64 4.29 21.90
N GLY A 108 7.91 4.67 21.95
CA GLY A 108 8.38 5.75 22.80
C GLY A 108 8.24 7.14 22.17
N ASN A 109 8.22 7.25 20.84
CA ASN A 109 8.15 8.53 20.16
C ASN A 109 6.87 8.68 19.32
N GLN A 110 5.90 9.41 19.85
CA GLN A 110 4.60 9.63 19.20
C GLN A 110 4.70 10.40 17.87
N LEU A 111 5.69 11.27 17.71
CA LEU A 111 5.89 12.03 16.48
C LEU A 111 6.35 11.12 15.34
N ILE A 112 7.29 10.21 15.62
CA ILE A 112 7.72 9.21 14.63
C ILE A 112 6.56 8.29 14.29
N ALA A 113 5.82 7.81 15.29
CA ALA A 113 4.67 6.94 15.06
C ALA A 113 3.59 7.62 14.21
N ALA A 114 3.28 8.89 14.49
CA ALA A 114 2.31 9.66 13.72
C ALA A 114 2.78 9.90 12.28
N TRP A 115 4.06 10.21 12.10
CA TRP A 115 4.65 10.42 10.79
C TRP A 115 4.66 9.11 9.97
N LEU A 116 5.09 8.00 10.55
CA LEU A 116 5.03 6.68 9.91
C LEU A 116 3.60 6.30 9.52
N GLY A 117 2.62 6.61 10.38
CA GLY A 117 1.20 6.35 10.16
C GLY A 117 0.52 7.32 9.18
N SER A 118 1.20 8.38 8.71
CA SER A 118 0.63 9.34 7.76
C SER A 118 0.72 8.89 6.30
N ALA A 119 1.51 7.85 6.00
CA ALA A 119 1.52 7.23 4.68
C ALA A 119 0.16 6.56 4.41
N THR A 120 -0.40 6.81 3.24
CA THR A 120 -1.69 6.24 2.84
C THR A 120 -1.60 5.61 1.46
N ALA A 121 -2.37 4.57 1.26
CA ALA A 121 -2.49 3.94 -0.05
C ALA A 121 -3.96 3.71 -0.41
N THR A 122 -4.25 3.79 -1.70
CA THR A 122 -5.56 3.47 -2.27
C THR A 122 -5.36 2.65 -3.54
N ASP A 123 -6.28 1.76 -3.77
CA ASP A 123 -6.37 0.99 -4.98
C ASP A 123 -7.80 0.96 -5.50
N ALA A 124 -7.97 0.85 -6.82
CA ALA A 124 -9.27 0.91 -7.48
C ALA A 124 -10.09 -0.38 -7.30
N CYS A 125 -9.42 -1.52 -7.25
CA CYS A 125 -10.03 -2.85 -7.32
C CYS A 125 -10.02 -3.57 -5.98
N SER A 126 -9.08 -3.20 -5.13
CA SER A 126 -8.86 -3.89 -3.86
C SER A 126 -8.35 -2.91 -2.80
N GLY A 127 -8.46 -3.29 -1.54
CA GLY A 127 -7.85 -2.47 -0.49
C GLY A 127 -6.33 -2.57 -0.53
N ALA A 128 -5.63 -1.45 -0.30
CA ALA A 128 -4.18 -1.43 -0.21
C ALA A 128 -3.72 -1.20 1.24
N GLY A 129 -2.72 -1.97 1.68
CA GLY A 129 -2.05 -1.81 2.96
C GLY A 129 -0.68 -1.15 2.79
N VAL A 130 -0.23 -0.38 3.80
CA VAL A 130 1.10 0.24 3.80
C VAL A 130 1.97 -0.38 4.88
N THR A 131 3.19 -0.71 4.52
CA THR A 131 4.28 -1.13 5.42
C THR A 131 5.48 -0.20 5.25
N ASN A 132 6.42 -0.23 6.21
CA ASN A 132 7.66 0.54 6.11
C ASN A 132 8.85 -0.24 6.69
N ASN A 133 10.07 0.20 6.39
CA ASN A 133 11.31 -0.38 6.87
C ASN A 133 11.99 0.45 7.97
N TYR A 134 11.25 1.30 8.69
CA TYR A 134 11.81 2.07 9.78
C TYR A 134 12.56 1.19 10.79
N ASN A 135 13.76 1.62 11.18
CA ASN A 135 14.58 0.95 12.18
C ASN A 135 15.08 1.99 13.20
N PRO A 136 14.70 1.90 14.48
CA PRO A 136 15.10 2.88 15.48
C PRO A 136 16.62 2.97 15.70
N LEU A 137 17.39 1.98 15.26
CA LEU A 137 18.86 1.98 15.32
C LEU A 137 19.53 2.28 13.96
N GLY A 138 18.74 2.66 12.95
CA GLY A 138 19.18 2.80 11.56
C GLY A 138 19.68 4.20 11.15
N TYR A 139 19.96 5.09 12.10
CA TYR A 139 20.43 6.44 11.80
C TYR A 139 21.91 6.45 11.41
N SER A 140 22.28 7.32 10.46
CA SER A 140 23.63 7.48 9.93
C SER A 140 23.98 8.94 9.72
N ASN A 141 25.29 9.22 9.60
CA ASN A 141 25.84 10.54 9.33
C ASN A 141 25.64 11.58 10.46
N GLY A 142 25.35 11.14 11.68
CA GLY A 142 25.22 11.98 12.85
C GLY A 142 26.35 11.80 13.86
N CYS A 143 26.27 12.54 14.97
CA CYS A 143 27.13 12.42 16.16
C CYS A 143 26.26 11.92 17.33
N GLY A 144 26.80 10.99 18.12
CA GLY A 144 26.04 10.42 19.23
C GLY A 144 24.78 9.69 18.78
N ALA A 145 23.62 10.09 19.30
CA ALA A 145 22.30 9.53 18.97
C ALA A 145 21.59 10.26 17.81
N THR A 146 22.31 11.07 17.02
CA THR A 146 21.77 11.84 15.90
C THR A 146 22.01 11.20 14.56
N GLY A 147 21.46 11.78 13.50
CA GLY A 147 21.67 11.35 12.12
C GLY A 147 20.39 11.28 11.30
N MET A 148 20.52 10.70 10.12
CA MET A 148 19.41 10.57 9.17
C MET A 148 19.10 9.12 8.88
N GLN A 149 17.83 8.84 8.62
CA GLN A 149 17.36 7.57 8.07
C GLN A 149 16.38 7.81 6.94
N THR A 150 16.66 7.21 5.77
CA THR A 150 15.67 7.13 4.70
C THR A 150 14.75 5.94 4.96
N VAL A 151 13.47 6.21 5.12
CA VAL A 151 12.44 5.19 5.30
C VAL A 151 11.76 4.94 3.97
N THR A 152 11.72 3.67 3.56
CA THR A 152 10.98 3.23 2.39
C THR A 152 9.61 2.72 2.84
N PHE A 153 8.56 3.27 2.26
CA PHE A 153 7.19 2.81 2.42
C PHE A 153 6.82 1.95 1.22
N THR A 154 6.10 0.88 1.48
CA THR A 154 5.61 -0.05 0.45
C THR A 154 4.11 -0.20 0.63
N ALA A 155 3.36 0.14 -0.40
CA ALA A 155 1.95 -0.22 -0.51
C ALA A 155 1.85 -1.57 -1.21
N THR A 156 0.92 -2.39 -0.75
CA THR A 156 0.58 -3.69 -1.38
C THR A 156 -0.92 -3.84 -1.35
N ASP A 157 -1.51 -4.14 -2.48
CA ASP A 157 -2.93 -4.45 -2.61
C ASP A 157 -3.24 -5.92 -2.30
N SER A 158 -4.51 -6.32 -2.40
CA SER A 158 -4.92 -7.72 -2.16
C SER A 158 -4.50 -8.67 -3.27
N CYS A 159 -4.16 -8.17 -4.45
CA CYS A 159 -3.71 -8.93 -5.62
C CYS A 159 -2.20 -9.10 -5.68
N GLY A 160 -1.48 -8.37 -4.83
CA GLY A 160 -0.03 -8.41 -4.71
C GLY A 160 0.70 -7.39 -5.56
N ASN A 161 0.00 -6.44 -6.22
CA ASN A 161 0.65 -5.33 -6.90
C ASN A 161 1.22 -4.36 -5.86
N THR A 162 2.34 -3.70 -6.17
CA THR A 162 3.07 -2.91 -5.18
C THR A 162 3.58 -1.59 -5.71
N SER A 163 3.53 -0.56 -4.89
CA SER A 163 4.23 0.70 -5.12
C SER A 163 5.08 1.08 -3.92
N THR A 164 6.14 1.86 -4.16
CA THR A 164 7.05 2.31 -3.11
C THR A 164 7.31 3.80 -3.18
N CYS A 165 7.57 4.39 -2.02
CA CYS A 165 8.06 5.76 -1.92
C CYS A 165 9.01 5.91 -0.74
N GLN A 166 9.75 7.03 -0.67
CA GLN A 166 10.74 7.27 0.38
C GLN A 166 10.53 8.62 1.04
N ALA A 167 10.78 8.67 2.34
CA ALA A 167 10.83 9.89 3.11
C ALA A 167 11.93 9.80 4.18
N VAL A 168 12.34 10.93 4.78
CA VAL A 168 13.51 11.01 5.65
C VAL A 168 13.10 11.37 7.06
N ILE A 169 13.70 10.71 8.05
CA ILE A 169 13.75 11.17 9.45
C ILE A 169 15.16 11.69 9.71
N GLU A 170 15.26 12.86 10.32
CA GLU A 170 16.50 13.47 10.73
C GLU A 170 16.45 13.81 12.22
N ILE A 171 17.43 13.31 12.97
CA ILE A 171 17.62 13.62 14.38
C ILE A 171 18.81 14.58 14.49
N LEU A 172 18.59 15.74 15.08
CA LEU A 172 19.61 16.76 15.31
C LEU A 172 19.95 16.88 16.79
N ASP A 173 21.11 17.41 17.08
CA ASP A 173 21.51 17.92 18.37
C ASP A 173 21.97 19.36 18.16
N THR A 174 21.14 20.32 18.53
CA THR A 174 21.41 21.75 18.44
C THR A 174 21.57 22.40 19.81
N VAL A 175 21.50 21.57 20.88
CA VAL A 175 21.59 22.05 22.27
C VAL A 175 23.03 22.07 22.75
N ASP A 176 23.51 23.25 23.12
CA ASP A 176 24.85 23.43 23.67
C ASP A 176 25.00 22.67 25.00
N PRO A 177 26.16 22.05 25.26
CA PRO A 177 26.42 21.41 26.54
C PRO A 177 26.46 22.41 27.68
N THR A 178 25.89 22.03 28.83
CA THR A 178 25.97 22.85 30.04
C THR A 178 27.25 22.55 30.80
N ILE A 179 28.04 23.60 31.11
CA ILE A 179 29.20 23.49 31.97
C ILE A 179 28.96 24.20 33.32
N THR A 180 29.30 23.54 34.37
CA THR A 180 29.35 24.17 35.71
C THR A 180 30.80 24.33 36.10
N CYS A 181 31.22 25.59 36.26
CA CYS A 181 32.56 25.89 36.73
C CYS A 181 32.68 25.67 38.26
N PRO A 182 33.86 25.35 38.77
CA PRO A 182 34.09 25.34 40.21
C PRO A 182 33.66 26.66 40.84
N ALA A 183 32.95 26.57 41.97
CA ALA A 183 32.29 27.70 42.58
C ALA A 183 33.26 28.71 43.20
N ASP A 184 34.49 28.31 43.52
CA ASP A 184 35.40 29.11 44.29
C ASP A 184 36.79 29.20 43.63
N THR A 185 37.46 30.36 43.90
CA THR A 185 38.86 30.50 43.59
C THR A 185 39.68 29.59 44.47
N LEU A 186 40.44 28.69 43.90
CA LEU A 186 41.42 27.94 44.69
C LEU A 186 42.53 28.88 45.14
N THR A 187 42.57 29.16 46.41
CA THR A 187 43.67 29.94 47.04
C THR A 187 44.63 28.95 47.70
N LEU A 188 45.84 28.96 47.20
CA LEU A 188 46.93 28.15 47.78
C LEU A 188 47.92 29.06 48.46
N GLU A 189 48.30 28.69 49.68
CA GLU A 189 49.38 29.31 50.37
C GLU A 189 50.69 28.62 50.01
N CYS A 190 51.74 29.44 49.85
CA CYS A 190 53.05 28.95 49.61
C CYS A 190 53.73 28.70 50.96
N ASP A 191 54.25 27.50 51.17
CA ASP A 191 55.06 27.21 52.38
C ASP A 191 56.44 27.88 52.33
N ALA A 192 57.17 27.79 53.40
CA ALA A 192 58.50 28.41 53.52
C ALA A 192 59.56 27.84 52.59
N ASP A 193 59.30 26.67 51.97
CA ASP A 193 60.15 25.97 51.04
C ASP A 193 59.73 26.21 49.56
N GLY A 194 58.70 27.04 49.34
CA GLY A 194 58.19 27.39 48.02
C GLY A 194 57.27 26.39 47.37
N ASN A 195 56.74 25.42 48.10
CA ASN A 195 55.77 24.42 47.62
C ASN A 195 54.35 24.82 47.93
N PHE A 196 53.40 24.39 47.13
CA PHE A 196 51.96 24.59 47.38
C PHE A 196 51.43 23.40 48.21
N SER A 197 50.65 23.64 49.24
CA SER A 197 50.00 22.67 50.11
C SER A 197 48.49 22.64 49.91
#